data_391b99a3ec74c6f17160501a530bbe2b
#
_entry.id   391b99a3ec74c6f17160501a530bbe2b
#
_cell.length_a   1.000
_cell.length_b   1.000
_cell.length_c   1.000
_cell.angle_alpha   90.00
_cell.angle_beta   90.00
_cell.angle_gamma   90.00
#
_symmetry.space_group_name_H-M   'P 1'
#
loop_
_entity.id
_entity.type
_entity.pdbx_description
1 polymer ?
#
loop_
_entity_poly.entity_id
_entity_poly.type
_entity_poly.pdbx_seq_one_letter_code
_entity_poly.pdbx_strand_id
1 'polypeptide(L)'
;FPDLDLTIRGAISIARRLQDPLAELVKVEPKAIGVGQYQHDVQQTLLRKKLDEVVESCVNHVGVALNTASAPLLAHVAGVGPTRAKKIVAHRDAHGPFPSRQALLKVPGLGKRSFEQAAGFLRVRGGKEPLDASAVHPERYGLVQRMARDLGLQVEALVGDATTVGQIALARYETDTIGAATLQDIA
;
A
#
# COMPACT_ATOMS: atom_id res chain seq x y z
N PHE A 1 5.75 19.70 12.55
CA PHE A 1 5.68 21.17 12.71
C PHE A 1 5.42 21.60 14.17
N PRO A 2 6.25 21.17 15.15
CA PRO A 2 6.01 21.47 16.56
C PRO A 2 6.08 22.98 16.88
N ASP A 3 6.86 23.72 16.10
CA ASP A 3 7.10 25.15 16.31
C ASP A 3 6.01 26.06 15.72
N LEU A 4 5.07 25.48 14.96
CA LEU A 4 3.95 26.22 14.39
C LEU A 4 2.74 26.23 15.33
N ASP A 5 2.00 27.35 15.29
CA ASP A 5 0.72 27.48 16.00
C ASP A 5 -0.25 26.34 15.63
N LEU A 6 -1.11 25.97 16.58
CA LEU A 6 -2.07 24.87 16.42
C LEU A 6 -3.03 25.11 15.24
N THR A 7 -3.46 26.35 15.03
CA THR A 7 -4.35 26.75 13.95
C THR A 7 -3.69 26.52 12.58
N ILE A 8 -2.40 26.90 12.47
CA ILE A 8 -1.62 26.70 11.24
C ILE A 8 -1.43 25.19 10.97
N ARG A 9 -1.12 24.41 12.00
CA ARG A 9 -1.01 22.95 11.88
C ARG A 9 -2.33 22.31 11.42
N GLY A 10 -3.45 22.80 11.95
CA GLY A 10 -4.79 22.40 11.53
C GLY A 10 -5.07 22.72 10.07
N ALA A 11 -4.74 23.92 9.61
CA ALA A 11 -4.88 24.34 8.22
C ALA A 11 -4.04 23.47 7.26
N ILE A 12 -2.80 23.17 7.63
CA ILE A 12 -1.93 22.25 6.88
C ILE A 12 -2.56 20.86 6.75
N SER A 13 -3.11 20.31 7.85
CA SER A 13 -3.77 19.01 7.82
C SER A 13 -5.00 19.01 6.91
N ILE A 14 -5.82 20.05 6.94
CA ILE A 14 -6.98 20.20 6.06
C ILE A 14 -6.54 20.28 4.59
N ALA A 15 -5.52 21.05 4.26
CA ALA A 15 -4.98 21.16 2.92
C ALA A 15 -4.45 19.81 2.40
N ARG A 16 -3.77 19.04 3.25
CA ARG A 16 -3.26 17.71 2.92
C ARG A 16 -4.36 16.69 2.66
N ARG A 17 -5.53 16.83 3.28
CA ARG A 17 -6.68 15.96 2.98
C ARG A 17 -7.15 16.06 1.54
N LEU A 18 -6.94 17.21 0.90
CA LEU A 18 -7.23 17.39 -0.52
C LEU A 18 -6.21 16.64 -1.41
N GLN A 19 -4.95 16.59 -0.98
CA GLN A 19 -3.87 15.93 -1.73
C GLN A 19 -3.87 14.41 -1.55
N ASP A 20 -4.00 13.96 -0.31
CA ASP A 20 -4.02 12.54 0.08
C ASP A 20 -4.93 12.37 1.31
N PRO A 21 -6.25 12.17 1.08
CA PRO A 21 -7.20 12.05 2.17
C PRO A 21 -6.89 10.88 3.10
N LEU A 22 -6.44 9.75 2.57
CA LEU A 22 -6.15 8.56 3.37
C LEU A 22 -4.97 8.80 4.31
N ALA A 23 -3.90 9.45 3.84
CA ALA A 23 -2.71 9.76 4.65
C ALA A 23 -3.00 10.68 5.85
N GLU A 24 -4.02 11.53 5.75
CA GLU A 24 -4.41 12.41 6.86
C GLU A 24 -5.52 11.77 7.73
N LEU A 25 -6.48 11.07 7.14
CA LEU A 25 -7.59 10.45 7.88
C LEU A 25 -7.12 9.35 8.82
N VAL A 26 -6.11 8.57 8.46
CA VAL A 26 -5.55 7.51 9.33
C VAL A 26 -4.91 8.05 10.61
N LYS A 27 -4.67 9.36 10.71
CA LYS A 27 -4.14 10.03 11.91
C LYS A 27 -5.24 10.38 12.92
N VAL A 28 -6.50 10.33 12.49
CA VAL A 28 -7.67 10.63 13.33
C VAL A 28 -8.24 9.32 13.85
N GLU A 29 -8.50 9.25 15.16
CA GLU A 29 -9.18 8.06 15.71
C GLU A 29 -10.57 7.91 15.08
N PRO A 30 -10.90 6.75 14.48
CA PRO A 30 -12.15 6.57 13.73
C PRO A 30 -13.41 6.90 14.53
N LYS A 31 -13.40 6.61 15.84
CA LYS A 31 -14.51 6.94 16.76
C LYS A 31 -14.75 8.44 16.90
N ALA A 32 -13.71 9.27 16.74
CA ALA A 32 -13.84 10.73 16.82
C ALA A 32 -14.52 11.34 15.59
N ILE A 33 -14.51 10.62 14.45
CA ILE A 33 -15.23 11.04 13.22
C ILE A 33 -16.74 10.75 13.36
N GLY A 34 -17.10 9.74 14.17
CA GLY A 34 -18.47 9.24 14.29
C GLY A 34 -18.75 8.13 13.24
N VAL A 35 -19.04 6.93 13.74
CA VAL A 35 -19.24 5.74 12.90
C VAL A 35 -20.68 5.24 12.90
N GLY A 36 -21.50 5.78 13.80
CA GLY A 36 -22.94 5.43 13.87
C GLY A 36 -23.65 6.03 15.08
N GLN A 37 -24.96 6.15 14.98
CA GLN A 37 -25.80 6.71 16.02
C GLN A 37 -25.65 5.97 17.36
N TYR A 38 -25.53 4.63 17.31
CA TYR A 38 -25.43 3.78 18.50
C TYR A 38 -24.01 3.37 18.85
N GLN A 39 -23.00 4.12 18.40
CA GLN A 39 -21.61 3.76 18.67
C GLN A 39 -21.25 3.66 20.16
N HIS A 40 -22.02 4.36 21.03
CA HIS A 40 -21.81 4.36 22.48
C HIS A 40 -22.50 3.16 23.18
N ASP A 41 -23.44 2.51 22.51
CA ASP A 41 -24.23 1.40 23.06
C ASP A 41 -23.59 0.02 22.84
N VAL A 42 -22.54 -0.03 22.05
CA VAL A 42 -21.79 -1.25 21.76
C VAL A 42 -20.52 -1.35 22.61
N GLN A 43 -19.96 -2.56 22.71
CA GLN A 43 -18.74 -2.79 23.45
C GLN A 43 -17.56 -2.03 22.81
N GLN A 44 -17.03 -1.04 23.52
CA GLN A 44 -16.05 -0.08 22.98
C GLN A 44 -14.74 -0.74 22.52
N THR A 45 -14.28 -1.78 23.21
CA THR A 45 -13.05 -2.51 22.83
C THR A 45 -13.22 -3.26 21.51
N LEU A 46 -14.37 -3.92 21.31
CA LEU A 46 -14.67 -4.60 20.05
C LEU A 46 -14.89 -3.60 18.91
N LEU A 47 -15.59 -2.50 19.17
CA LEU A 47 -15.77 -1.43 18.18
C LEU A 47 -14.41 -0.92 17.69
N ARG A 48 -13.52 -0.56 18.60
CA ARG A 48 -12.17 -0.10 18.26
C ARG A 48 -11.42 -1.11 17.39
N LYS A 49 -11.41 -2.38 17.84
CA LYS A 49 -10.74 -3.45 17.08
C LYS A 49 -11.29 -3.57 15.67
N LYS A 50 -12.62 -3.52 15.50
CA LYS A 50 -13.25 -3.61 14.18
C LYS A 50 -12.96 -2.40 13.31
N LEU A 51 -12.92 -1.21 13.87
CA LEU A 51 -12.53 -0.01 13.14
C LEU A 51 -11.06 -0.06 12.68
N ASP A 52 -10.15 -0.52 13.54
CA ASP A 52 -8.75 -0.70 13.18
C ASP A 52 -8.59 -1.73 12.04
N GLU A 53 -9.33 -2.86 12.08
CA GLU A 53 -9.36 -3.87 11.01
C GLU A 53 -9.86 -3.28 9.67
N VAL A 54 -10.90 -2.44 9.71
CA VAL A 54 -11.45 -1.77 8.52
C VAL A 54 -10.45 -0.78 7.95
N VAL A 55 -9.81 0.04 8.78
CA VAL A 55 -8.77 0.99 8.34
C VAL A 55 -7.61 0.26 7.68
N GLU A 56 -7.12 -0.81 8.31
CA GLU A 56 -6.05 -1.64 7.75
C GLU A 56 -6.46 -2.24 6.39
N SER A 57 -7.66 -2.78 6.29
CA SER A 57 -8.19 -3.33 5.05
C SER A 57 -8.27 -2.27 3.94
N CYS A 58 -8.80 -1.08 4.24
CA CYS A 58 -8.90 0.02 3.28
C CYS A 58 -7.52 0.49 2.81
N VAL A 59 -6.56 0.67 3.73
CA VAL A 59 -5.19 1.11 3.41
C VAL A 59 -4.50 0.09 2.49
N ASN A 60 -4.63 -1.20 2.79
CA ASN A 60 -4.01 -2.25 1.99
C ASN A 60 -4.69 -2.40 0.62
N HIS A 61 -6.01 -2.23 0.53
CA HIS A 61 -6.74 -2.26 -0.74
C HIS A 61 -6.30 -1.12 -1.68
N VAL A 62 -6.21 0.10 -1.17
CA VAL A 62 -5.75 1.27 -1.96
C VAL A 62 -4.26 1.14 -2.32
N GLY A 63 -3.46 0.58 -1.44
CA GLY A 63 -2.01 0.55 -1.53
C GLY A 63 -1.35 1.88 -1.15
N VAL A 64 -0.12 1.81 -0.70
CA VAL A 64 0.60 2.92 -0.08
C VAL A 64 1.87 3.29 -0.86
N ALA A 65 2.01 4.56 -1.24
CA ALA A 65 3.21 5.06 -1.90
C ALA A 65 4.39 5.10 -0.93
N LEU A 66 5.35 4.17 -1.08
CA LEU A 66 6.47 3.96 -0.16
C LEU A 66 7.33 5.22 0.04
N ASN A 67 7.52 5.97 -1.02
CA ASN A 67 8.43 7.13 -1.01
C ASN A 67 7.82 8.42 -0.49
N THR A 68 6.49 8.50 -0.35
CA THR A 68 5.80 9.71 0.11
C THR A 68 4.99 9.52 1.39
N ALA A 69 4.64 8.27 1.71
CA ALA A 69 3.80 7.96 2.85
C ALA A 69 4.44 8.35 4.19
N SER A 70 3.60 8.83 5.11
CA SER A 70 3.97 9.09 6.49
C SER A 70 4.06 7.81 7.32
N ALA A 71 4.77 7.85 8.45
CA ALA A 71 4.86 6.71 9.36
C ALA A 71 3.48 6.22 9.87
N PRO A 72 2.51 7.10 10.22
CA PRO A 72 1.16 6.65 10.55
C PRO A 72 0.48 5.85 9.45
N LEU A 73 0.57 6.29 8.19
CA LEU A 73 -0.02 5.56 7.06
C LEU A 73 0.68 4.21 6.83
N LEU A 74 2.01 4.19 6.81
CA LEU A 74 2.79 2.96 6.68
C LEU A 74 2.53 1.95 7.80
N ALA A 75 2.16 2.42 9.00
CA ALA A 75 1.88 1.53 10.13
C ALA A 75 0.66 0.62 9.92
N HIS A 76 -0.28 1.02 9.05
CA HIS A 76 -1.45 0.23 8.67
C HIS A 76 -1.18 -0.76 7.51
N VAL A 77 0.01 -0.74 6.93
CA VAL A 77 0.38 -1.73 5.92
C VAL A 77 0.66 -3.07 6.59
N ALA A 78 0.03 -4.12 6.10
CA ALA A 78 0.22 -5.48 6.60
C ALA A 78 1.72 -5.85 6.66
N GLY A 79 2.16 -6.45 7.76
CA GLY A 79 3.57 -6.81 7.97
C GLY A 79 4.52 -5.67 8.36
N VAL A 80 4.07 -4.40 8.36
CA VAL A 80 4.91 -3.24 8.73
C VAL A 80 4.75 -2.87 10.20
N GLY A 81 3.59 -2.39 10.61
CA GLY A 81 3.32 -1.91 11.97
C GLY A 81 4.11 -0.66 12.38
N PRO A 82 3.81 -0.06 13.56
CA PRO A 82 4.31 1.28 13.92
C PRO A 82 5.84 1.39 14.01
N THR A 83 6.49 0.36 14.55
CA THR A 83 7.95 0.40 14.75
C THR A 83 8.72 0.36 13.44
N ARG A 84 8.30 -0.52 12.51
CA ARG A 84 8.94 -0.63 11.20
C ARG A 84 8.62 0.57 10.31
N ALA A 85 7.40 1.11 10.40
CA ALA A 85 7.02 2.33 9.70
C ALA A 85 7.95 3.51 9.99
N LYS A 86 8.28 3.75 11.26
CA LYS A 86 9.26 4.77 11.66
C LYS A 86 10.65 4.50 11.07
N LYS A 87 11.09 3.23 11.04
CA LYS A 87 12.39 2.85 10.48
C LYS A 87 12.43 3.02 8.95
N ILE A 88 11.34 2.74 8.26
CA ILE A 88 11.22 2.97 6.81
C ILE A 88 11.38 4.46 6.51
N VAL A 89 10.67 5.32 7.23
CA VAL A 89 10.78 6.78 7.05
C VAL A 89 12.19 7.26 7.36
N ALA A 90 12.76 6.87 8.51
CA ALA A 90 14.14 7.25 8.87
C ALA A 90 15.18 6.77 7.84
N HIS A 91 15.02 5.57 7.29
CA HIS A 91 15.89 5.06 6.24
C HIS A 91 15.79 5.89 4.96
N ARG A 92 14.56 6.23 4.56
CA ARG A 92 14.30 7.09 3.40
C ARG A 92 14.90 8.49 3.56
N ASP A 93 14.75 9.07 4.75
CA ASP A 93 15.26 10.41 5.05
C ASP A 93 16.82 10.43 5.04
N ALA A 94 17.46 9.34 5.45
CA ALA A 94 18.91 9.22 5.48
C ALA A 94 19.55 8.83 4.13
N HIS A 95 18.87 8.02 3.31
CA HIS A 95 19.45 7.40 2.12
C HIS A 95 18.75 7.79 0.80
N GLY A 96 17.72 8.63 0.88
CA GLY A 96 16.87 8.97 -0.26
C GLY A 96 15.76 7.97 -0.55
N PRO A 97 14.99 8.21 -1.62
CA PRO A 97 13.84 7.38 -1.96
C PRO A 97 14.24 5.95 -2.33
N PHE A 98 13.37 5.00 -2.02
CA PHE A 98 13.54 3.60 -2.40
C PHE A 98 13.43 3.44 -3.92
N PRO A 99 14.46 2.86 -4.58
CA PRO A 99 14.44 2.64 -6.03
C PRO A 99 13.56 1.44 -6.43
N SER A 100 13.19 0.58 -5.50
CA SER A 100 12.34 -0.59 -5.70
C SER A 100 11.77 -1.09 -4.37
N ARG A 101 10.73 -1.92 -4.41
CA ARG A 101 10.21 -2.62 -3.23
C ARG A 101 11.29 -3.48 -2.55
N GLN A 102 12.13 -4.14 -3.34
CA GLN A 102 13.24 -4.98 -2.85
C GLN A 102 14.20 -4.20 -1.93
N ALA A 103 14.35 -2.90 -2.14
CA ALA A 103 15.22 -2.07 -1.31
C ALA A 103 14.76 -1.97 0.16
N LEU A 104 13.50 -2.29 0.47
CA LEU A 104 12.99 -2.41 1.83
C LEU A 104 13.77 -3.41 2.69
N LEU A 105 14.34 -4.45 2.12
CA LEU A 105 15.16 -5.43 2.84
C LEU A 105 16.43 -4.82 3.46
N LYS A 106 16.81 -3.61 3.05
CA LYS A 106 17.92 -2.85 3.66
C LYS A 106 17.52 -2.12 4.93
N VAL A 107 16.22 -2.02 5.23
CA VAL A 107 15.72 -1.34 6.43
C VAL A 107 15.94 -2.23 7.66
N PRO A 108 16.63 -1.76 8.71
CA PRO A 108 16.87 -2.56 9.91
C PRO A 108 15.57 -3.04 10.58
N GLY A 109 15.44 -4.36 10.76
CA GLY A 109 14.27 -4.99 11.38
C GLY A 109 13.11 -5.27 10.43
N LEU A 110 13.29 -5.07 9.12
CA LEU A 110 12.38 -5.48 8.08
C LEU A 110 12.97 -6.69 7.35
N GLY A 111 12.70 -7.88 7.88
CA GLY A 111 13.20 -9.14 7.31
C GLY A 111 12.31 -9.67 6.18
N LYS A 112 12.75 -10.79 5.57
CA LYS A 112 12.10 -11.41 4.40
C LYS A 112 10.59 -11.63 4.63
N ARG A 113 10.19 -12.20 5.77
CA ARG A 113 8.78 -12.45 6.08
C ARG A 113 7.93 -11.17 6.12
N SER A 114 8.45 -10.09 6.72
CA SER A 114 7.73 -8.79 6.73
C SER A 114 7.66 -8.17 5.36
N PHE A 115 8.71 -8.33 4.55
CA PHE A 115 8.73 -7.90 3.16
C PHE A 115 7.66 -8.64 2.34
N GLU A 116 7.61 -9.96 2.41
CA GLU A 116 6.61 -10.79 1.73
C GLU A 116 5.17 -10.38 2.10
N GLN A 117 4.91 -10.07 3.37
CA GLN A 117 3.59 -9.60 3.80
C GLN A 117 3.23 -8.20 3.30
N ALA A 118 4.21 -7.30 3.19
CA ALA A 118 3.97 -5.89 2.87
C ALA A 118 4.06 -5.55 1.38
N ALA A 119 4.84 -6.32 0.61
CA ALA A 119 5.27 -5.95 -0.74
C ALA A 119 4.10 -5.70 -1.70
N GLY A 120 3.03 -6.50 -1.63
CA GLY A 120 1.85 -6.32 -2.47
C GLY A 120 1.06 -5.03 -2.21
N PHE A 121 1.24 -4.41 -1.05
CA PHE A 121 0.51 -3.21 -0.62
C PHE A 121 1.31 -1.91 -0.74
N LEU A 122 2.59 -2.01 -1.04
CA LEU A 122 3.47 -0.85 -1.20
C LEU A 122 3.68 -0.54 -2.69
N ARG A 123 3.72 0.73 -3.04
CA ARG A 123 3.92 1.21 -4.41
C ARG A 123 5.20 2.03 -4.50
N VAL A 124 6.04 1.75 -5.52
CA VAL A 124 7.19 2.55 -5.89
C VAL A 124 7.00 3.02 -7.33
N ARG A 125 6.55 4.26 -7.48
CA ARG A 125 6.35 4.87 -8.80
C ARG A 125 7.67 5.42 -9.33
N GLY A 126 7.94 5.26 -10.62
CA GLY A 126 9.17 5.72 -11.24
C GLY A 126 10.42 5.00 -10.76
N GLY A 127 10.27 3.82 -10.16
CA GLY A 127 11.36 2.96 -9.72
C GLY A 127 12.00 2.15 -10.86
N LYS A 128 12.93 1.28 -10.51
CA LYS A 128 13.64 0.42 -11.48
C LYS A 128 12.78 -0.73 -12.01
N GLU A 129 11.80 -1.17 -11.23
CA GLU A 129 10.89 -2.25 -11.58
C GLU A 129 9.48 -1.67 -11.82
N PRO A 130 8.98 -1.71 -13.05
CA PRO A 130 7.67 -1.11 -13.38
C PRO A 130 6.51 -1.70 -12.57
N LEU A 131 6.55 -3.01 -12.29
CA LEU A 131 5.52 -3.68 -11.50
C LEU A 131 5.49 -3.25 -10.04
N ASP A 132 6.52 -2.58 -9.54
CA ASP A 132 6.51 -1.98 -8.20
C ASP A 132 5.49 -0.84 -8.07
N ALA A 133 5.00 -0.29 -9.17
CA ALA A 133 3.92 0.70 -9.18
C ALA A 133 2.51 0.07 -9.12
N SER A 134 2.38 -1.24 -9.35
CA SER A 134 1.12 -2.00 -9.43
C SER A 134 0.74 -2.68 -8.11
N ALA A 135 -0.41 -3.36 -8.07
CA ALA A 135 -0.82 -4.23 -6.96
C ALA A 135 -0.17 -5.62 -6.99
N VAL A 136 0.45 -5.99 -8.11
CA VAL A 136 1.06 -7.32 -8.29
C VAL A 136 2.14 -7.58 -7.24
N HIS A 137 2.05 -8.73 -6.59
CA HIS A 137 3.07 -9.15 -5.63
C HIS A 137 4.36 -9.56 -6.34
N PRO A 138 5.56 -9.28 -5.80
CA PRO A 138 6.84 -9.60 -6.44
C PRO A 138 7.02 -11.06 -6.86
N GLU A 139 6.39 -11.99 -6.15
CA GLU A 139 6.39 -13.42 -6.52
C GLU A 139 5.75 -13.71 -7.88
N ARG A 140 4.90 -12.82 -8.36
CA ARG A 140 4.15 -12.97 -9.61
C ARG A 140 4.73 -12.14 -10.76
N TYR A 141 5.82 -11.41 -10.55
CA TYR A 141 6.45 -10.61 -11.62
C TYR A 141 6.82 -11.45 -12.83
N GLY A 142 7.42 -12.64 -12.63
CA GLY A 142 7.75 -13.55 -13.71
C GLY A 142 6.54 -14.01 -14.53
N LEU A 143 5.36 -14.12 -13.90
CA LEU A 143 4.12 -14.43 -14.59
C LEU A 143 3.67 -13.26 -15.47
N VAL A 144 3.62 -12.03 -14.92
CA VAL A 144 3.22 -10.83 -15.65
C VAL A 144 4.20 -10.54 -16.81
N GLN A 145 5.50 -10.73 -16.60
CA GLN A 145 6.51 -10.60 -17.64
C GLN A 145 6.30 -11.59 -18.77
N ARG A 146 5.80 -12.81 -18.48
CA ARG A 146 5.44 -13.79 -19.50
C ARG A 146 4.18 -13.35 -20.25
N MET A 147 3.15 -12.86 -19.54
CA MET A 147 1.93 -12.32 -20.16
C MET A 147 2.25 -11.18 -21.14
N ALA A 148 3.11 -10.23 -20.74
CA ALA A 148 3.56 -9.15 -21.61
C ALA A 148 4.26 -9.66 -22.88
N ARG A 149 5.19 -10.61 -22.74
CA ARG A 149 5.90 -11.20 -23.88
C ARG A 149 4.96 -11.94 -24.85
N ASP A 150 3.96 -12.64 -24.32
CA ASP A 150 3.00 -13.37 -25.16
C ASP A 150 2.11 -12.42 -25.96
N LEU A 151 1.91 -11.17 -25.49
CA LEU A 151 1.27 -10.09 -26.24
C LEU A 151 2.24 -9.31 -27.14
N GLY A 152 3.54 -9.61 -27.12
CA GLY A 152 4.57 -8.85 -27.85
C GLY A 152 4.84 -7.47 -27.28
N LEU A 153 4.55 -7.24 -25.99
CA LEU A 153 4.64 -5.96 -25.31
C LEU A 153 5.73 -5.95 -24.24
N GLN A 154 6.15 -4.73 -23.84
CA GLN A 154 6.92 -4.52 -22.62
C GLN A 154 6.00 -4.47 -21.41
N VAL A 155 6.52 -4.81 -20.21
CA VAL A 155 5.74 -4.87 -18.97
C VAL A 155 5.12 -3.51 -18.62
N GLU A 156 5.82 -2.43 -18.93
CA GLU A 156 5.38 -1.05 -18.71
C GLU A 156 4.04 -0.75 -19.40
N ALA A 157 3.78 -1.37 -20.55
CA ALA A 157 2.54 -1.18 -21.29
C ALA A 157 1.32 -1.84 -20.64
N LEU A 158 1.54 -2.76 -19.71
CA LEU A 158 0.45 -3.39 -18.95
C LEU A 158 0.07 -2.58 -17.70
N VAL A 159 1.02 -1.83 -17.14
CA VAL A 159 0.81 -1.14 -15.87
C VAL A 159 -0.14 0.05 -16.04
N GLY A 160 -1.36 -0.10 -15.53
CA GLY A 160 -2.38 0.94 -15.56
C GLY A 160 -3.19 1.03 -16.86
N ASP A 161 -3.01 0.11 -17.80
CA ASP A 161 -3.81 0.03 -19.02
C ASP A 161 -4.77 -1.18 -19.00
N ALA A 162 -5.99 -0.96 -18.50
CA ALA A 162 -7.04 -1.96 -18.43
C ALA A 162 -7.42 -2.52 -19.81
N THR A 163 -7.25 -1.74 -20.89
CA THR A 163 -7.59 -2.19 -22.26
C THR A 163 -6.61 -3.26 -22.73
N THR A 164 -5.33 -3.02 -22.54
CA THR A 164 -4.27 -3.98 -22.87
C THR A 164 -4.33 -5.23 -21.98
N VAL A 165 -4.55 -5.04 -20.68
CA VAL A 165 -4.74 -6.14 -19.72
C VAL A 165 -5.94 -7.02 -20.10
N GLY A 166 -7.05 -6.43 -20.56
CA GLY A 166 -8.23 -7.15 -21.03
C GLY A 166 -8.00 -8.08 -22.25
N GLN A 167 -6.87 -7.94 -22.95
CA GLN A 167 -6.50 -8.82 -24.06
C GLN A 167 -5.81 -10.12 -23.60
N ILE A 168 -5.43 -10.20 -22.31
CA ILE A 168 -4.75 -11.36 -21.75
C ILE A 168 -5.74 -12.52 -21.62
N ALA A 169 -5.46 -13.63 -22.30
CA ALA A 169 -6.22 -14.87 -22.12
C ALA A 169 -5.82 -15.57 -20.81
N LEU A 170 -6.34 -15.08 -19.67
CA LEU A 170 -5.95 -15.47 -18.31
C LEU A 170 -5.98 -17.00 -18.10
N ALA A 171 -6.94 -17.71 -18.69
CA ALA A 171 -7.06 -19.16 -18.59
C ALA A 171 -5.80 -19.93 -19.05
N ARG A 172 -4.95 -19.33 -19.90
CA ARG A 172 -3.68 -19.95 -20.37
C ARG A 172 -2.60 -20.01 -19.29
N TYR A 173 -2.76 -19.21 -18.22
CA TYR A 173 -1.78 -19.06 -17.15
C TYR A 173 -2.21 -19.77 -15.87
N GLU A 174 -3.36 -20.43 -15.89
CA GLU A 174 -3.83 -21.24 -14.77
C GLU A 174 -2.94 -22.47 -14.59
N THR A 175 -2.56 -22.72 -13.34
CA THR A 175 -1.71 -23.86 -12.94
C THR A 175 -2.19 -24.38 -11.59
N ASP A 176 -1.68 -25.51 -11.13
CA ASP A 176 -1.97 -26.07 -9.81
C ASP A 176 -1.68 -25.09 -8.66
N THR A 177 -0.79 -24.12 -8.88
CA THR A 177 -0.38 -23.12 -7.87
C THR A 177 -0.93 -21.72 -8.13
N ILE A 178 -1.59 -21.49 -9.24
CA ILE A 178 -2.12 -20.20 -9.67
C ILE A 178 -3.53 -20.42 -10.21
N GLY A 179 -4.54 -20.22 -9.38
CA GLY A 179 -5.94 -20.37 -9.76
C GLY A 179 -6.52 -19.11 -10.42
N ALA A 180 -7.72 -19.24 -10.97
CA ALA A 180 -8.44 -18.18 -11.68
C ALA A 180 -8.60 -16.90 -10.85
N ALA A 181 -8.90 -17.01 -9.53
CA ALA A 181 -9.04 -15.85 -8.64
C ALA A 181 -7.73 -15.03 -8.57
N THR A 182 -6.58 -15.70 -8.39
CA THR A 182 -5.27 -15.02 -8.38
C THR A 182 -4.97 -14.33 -9.70
N LEU A 183 -5.36 -14.92 -10.81
CA LEU A 183 -5.17 -14.31 -12.14
C LEU A 183 -6.04 -13.08 -12.34
N GLN A 184 -7.26 -13.08 -11.79
CA GLN A 184 -8.14 -11.91 -11.80
C GLN A 184 -7.61 -10.78 -10.92
N ASP A 185 -6.99 -11.10 -9.77
CA ASP A 185 -6.38 -10.10 -8.90
C ASP A 185 -5.12 -9.45 -9.51
N ILE A 186 -4.46 -10.13 -10.44
CA ILE A 186 -3.26 -9.64 -11.14
C ILE A 186 -3.64 -8.75 -12.33
N ALA A 187 -4.77 -9.03 -12.96
CA ALA A 187 -5.25 -8.32 -14.14
C ALA A 187 -6.10 -7.11 -13.78
#